data_a4c09204158ee965fcdacf8e0bbdc2e4
#
_entry.id   a4c09204158ee965fcdacf8e0bbdc2e4
#
_cell.length_a   1.000
_cell.length_b   1.000
_cell.length_c   1.000
_cell.angle_alpha   90.00
_cell.angle_beta   90.00
_cell.angle_gamma   90.00
#
_symmetry.space_group_name_H-M   'P 1'
#
loop_
_entity.id
_entity.type
_entity.pdbx_description
1 polymer ?
#
loop_
_entity_poly.entity_id
_entity_poly.type
_entity_poly.pdbx_seq_one_letter_code
_entity_poly.pdbx_strand_id
1 'polypeptide(L)'
;MLTQLTKNRGSSIILPLISGEKTLKEKSFLPYWNESCKELSDALLSPTKTDLLDLDLTCIDGSANNMDVKSWFSMKQVYLQRQKWLKISSLSSTVLAADSTDLENTSLRSKKIQIYPDSSLKKEWNKWLAACRYCFNQAIAYQKKNGRISKLKLRNIIMSSTLPEWVKSTPCHIRQNAIFDAHQAYAASKDCKFRSCKAPRQTIKFNHSNYKSGRWYPNLTKGLTFIASEPLPTSSSSATQLIKTKNGWFAVFLEERTVQSRKTSGQVISLDPGVRAFLTGFDGNQFVEFGKGDMGRIARLCQHLDALMSRIAKSESRRQRQKMRQAAARLRSKIRNLVDECHKQVSNWLVNNYQYILLPTFETSEMTNKKRRKIRSKTARQMLNWAHYRFKXHLKQKAELNGCNVIDVTEEFTSKTCISCGHVHQKLGGSKVFKCPVCNHTIGRDFNGAFGILLKALRDTSYTISDDGVAIVALPDNISSCVA
;
A
#
# COMPACT_ATOMS: atom_id res chain seq x y z
N MET A 1 18.88 23.80 -23.41
CA MET A 1 18.57 25.20 -23.11
C MET A 1 18.42 25.36 -21.61
N LEU A 2 19.25 26.20 -21.03
CA LEU A 2 19.20 26.49 -19.58
C LEU A 2 18.09 27.51 -19.33
N THR A 3 17.05 27.08 -18.65
CA THR A 3 16.05 28.02 -18.17
C THR A 3 16.68 28.83 -17.04
N GLN A 4 16.67 30.13 -17.17
CA GLN A 4 17.25 31.01 -16.16
C GLN A 4 16.51 30.93 -14.85
N LEU A 5 17.27 30.72 -13.80
CA LEU A 5 16.80 30.83 -12.43
C LEU A 5 16.64 32.30 -12.08
N THR A 6 15.40 32.73 -11.90
CA THR A 6 15.15 34.03 -11.29
C THR A 6 14.72 33.77 -9.85
N LYS A 7 15.49 34.31 -8.94
CA LYS A 7 15.29 34.14 -7.51
C LYS A 7 14.95 35.48 -6.87
N ASN A 8 13.71 35.63 -6.45
CA ASN A 8 13.24 36.81 -5.74
C ASN A 8 12.40 36.39 -4.55
N ARG A 9 12.73 36.87 -3.36
CA ARG A 9 11.87 36.70 -2.20
C ARG A 9 10.54 37.39 -2.45
N GLY A 10 9.45 36.66 -2.28
CA GLY A 10 8.12 37.15 -2.61
C GLY A 10 7.72 36.98 -4.07
N SER A 11 8.60 36.38 -4.88
CA SER A 11 8.32 36.06 -6.28
C SER A 11 8.52 34.57 -6.55
N SER A 12 8.07 34.12 -7.70
CA SER A 12 8.19 32.72 -8.12
C SER A 12 9.65 32.37 -8.37
N ILE A 13 10.08 31.25 -7.86
CA ILE A 13 11.39 30.66 -8.16
C ILE A 13 11.15 29.51 -9.11
N ILE A 14 11.72 29.60 -10.31
CA ILE A 14 11.67 28.57 -11.33
C ILE A 14 12.99 27.85 -11.35
N LEU A 15 12.99 26.59 -10.95
CA LEU A 15 14.20 25.77 -10.95
C LEU A 15 14.44 25.24 -12.37
N PRO A 16 15.70 25.21 -12.82
CA PRO A 16 16.00 24.67 -14.13
C PRO A 16 15.71 23.18 -14.16
N LEU A 17 14.98 22.77 -15.16
CA LEU A 17 14.90 21.36 -15.54
C LEU A 17 16.29 20.95 -16.01
N ILE A 18 16.91 20.02 -15.31
CA ILE A 18 18.20 19.49 -15.73
C ILE A 18 17.97 18.68 -16.99
N SER A 19 18.17 19.33 -18.13
CA SER A 19 18.11 18.65 -19.43
C SER A 19 19.46 17.95 -19.63
N GLY A 20 19.47 16.70 -19.40
CA GLY A 20 20.60 15.83 -19.67
C GLY A 20 20.18 14.41 -19.38
N GLU A 21 20.28 13.59 -20.36
CA GLU A 21 20.04 12.16 -20.26
C GLU A 21 21.08 11.52 -19.33
N LYS A 22 20.99 11.81 -18.05
CA LYS A 22 21.68 10.97 -17.09
C LYS A 22 20.74 9.83 -16.74
N THR A 23 21.20 8.62 -16.91
CA THR A 23 20.46 7.43 -16.57
C THR A 23 19.97 7.52 -15.13
N LEU A 24 18.80 6.99 -14.86
CA LEU A 24 18.20 6.97 -13.52
C LEU A 24 19.17 6.46 -12.44
N LYS A 25 20.11 5.60 -12.82
CA LYS A 25 21.13 5.07 -11.90
C LYS A 25 22.18 6.10 -11.47
N GLU A 26 22.53 7.02 -12.35
CA GLU A 26 23.51 8.07 -12.04
C GLU A 26 22.93 9.15 -11.12
N LYS A 27 21.65 9.47 -11.32
CA LYS A 27 20.95 10.45 -10.47
C LYS A 27 20.84 10.00 -9.01
N SER A 28 20.81 8.68 -8.74
CA SER A 28 20.64 8.14 -7.39
C SER A 28 21.86 8.26 -6.50
N PHE A 29 23.04 8.53 -7.06
CA PHE A 29 24.29 8.62 -6.30
C PHE A 29 24.70 10.05 -5.92
N LEU A 30 24.03 11.06 -6.46
CA LEU A 30 24.34 12.47 -6.16
C LEU A 30 23.54 12.96 -4.96
N PRO A 31 24.18 13.71 -4.03
CA PRO A 31 23.45 14.36 -2.95
C PRO A 31 22.35 15.26 -3.53
N TYR A 32 21.21 15.30 -2.87
CA TYR A 32 20.06 16.06 -3.39
C TYR A 32 20.15 17.56 -3.07
N TRP A 33 20.97 17.96 -2.10
CA TRP A 33 21.02 19.33 -1.57
C TRP A 33 21.51 20.33 -2.60
N ASN A 34 20.82 21.46 -2.71
CA ASN A 34 21.21 22.60 -3.55
C ASN A 34 20.79 23.90 -2.86
N GLU A 35 20.96 25.02 -3.56
CA GLU A 35 20.61 26.34 -3.04
C GLU A 35 19.12 26.47 -2.74
N SER A 36 18.27 25.89 -3.55
CA SER A 36 16.81 25.87 -3.34
C SER A 36 16.46 25.13 -2.06
N CYS A 37 17.12 24.01 -1.78
CA CYS A 37 16.93 23.27 -0.51
C CYS A 37 17.27 24.14 0.69
N LYS A 38 18.36 24.88 0.62
CA LYS A 38 18.78 25.80 1.69
C LYS A 38 17.72 26.89 1.93
N GLU A 39 17.25 27.49 0.86
CA GLU A 39 16.24 28.55 0.93
C GLU A 39 14.90 28.05 1.47
N LEU A 40 14.44 26.90 0.97
CA LEU A 40 13.22 26.27 1.46
C LEU A 40 13.34 25.87 2.93
N SER A 41 14.48 25.31 3.32
CA SER A 41 14.74 24.92 4.69
C SER A 41 14.72 26.15 5.63
N ASP A 42 15.38 27.22 5.24
CA ASP A 42 15.41 28.45 6.03
C ASP A 42 13.99 29.02 6.19
N ALA A 43 13.21 29.02 5.12
CA ALA A 43 11.83 29.50 5.15
C ALA A 43 10.92 28.63 6.04
N LEU A 44 11.09 27.29 5.95
CA LEU A 44 10.25 26.36 6.70
C LEU A 44 10.69 26.23 8.16
N LEU A 45 11.96 26.45 8.47
CA LEU A 45 12.48 26.34 9.86
C LEU A 45 12.42 27.65 10.62
N SER A 46 12.40 28.81 9.94
CA SER A 46 12.39 30.11 10.62
C SER A 46 11.01 30.41 11.19
N PRO A 47 10.90 30.88 12.45
CA PRO A 47 11.95 31.19 13.43
C PRO A 47 12.27 30.04 14.41
N THR A 48 11.91 28.82 14.11
CA THR A 48 11.83 27.72 15.07
C THR A 48 13.03 26.77 15.07
N LYS A 49 14.20 27.21 14.59
CA LYS A 49 15.40 26.36 14.54
C LYS A 49 15.79 25.80 15.90
N THR A 50 15.61 26.55 16.97
CA THR A 50 15.92 26.12 18.33
C THR A 50 14.93 25.13 18.89
N ASP A 51 13.67 25.22 18.46
CA ASP A 51 12.61 24.35 18.98
C ASP A 51 12.71 22.92 18.47
N LEU A 52 13.40 22.71 17.33
CA LEU A 52 13.60 21.37 16.78
C LEU A 52 14.47 20.48 17.67
N LEU A 53 15.28 21.07 18.53
CA LEU A 53 16.10 20.33 19.50
C LEU A 53 15.24 19.65 20.55
N ASP A 54 14.12 20.26 20.90
CA ASP A 54 13.20 19.73 21.91
C ASP A 54 12.20 18.74 21.35
N LEU A 55 11.94 18.77 20.04
CA LEU A 55 10.99 17.85 19.38
C LEU A 55 11.38 16.39 19.49
N ASP A 56 12.67 16.11 19.69
CA ASP A 56 13.18 14.76 19.57
C ASP A 56 12.84 13.87 20.75
N LEU A 57 12.74 14.40 21.95
CA LEU A 57 12.82 13.55 23.13
C LEU A 57 11.60 13.59 24.03
N THR A 58 10.85 14.65 24.06
CA THR A 58 9.86 14.83 25.12
C THR A 58 8.49 15.36 24.65
N CYS A 59 8.46 16.08 23.56
CA CYS A 59 7.24 16.77 23.12
C CYS A 59 6.43 15.94 22.14
N ILE A 60 6.09 14.75 22.54
CA ILE A 60 5.13 13.99 21.77
C ILE A 60 3.80 14.21 22.47
N ASP A 61 3.11 15.22 22.01
CA ASP A 61 1.80 15.49 22.53
C ASP A 61 0.80 14.50 21.98
N GLY A 62 0.37 13.59 22.80
CA GLY A 62 -0.66 12.64 22.46
C GLY A 62 -2.06 13.23 22.41
N SER A 63 -2.18 14.53 22.65
CA SER A 63 -3.51 15.17 22.74
C SER A 63 -4.22 15.30 21.39
N ALA A 64 -3.48 15.28 20.28
CA ALA A 64 -4.05 15.46 18.95
C ALA A 64 -4.29 14.15 18.21
N ASN A 65 -4.67 13.11 18.91
CA ASN A 65 -4.91 11.82 18.33
C ASN A 65 -6.29 11.77 17.67
N ASN A 66 -6.37 12.18 16.42
CA ASN A 66 -7.61 12.18 15.64
C ASN A 66 -8.00 10.79 15.13
N MET A 67 -7.27 9.77 15.51
CA MET A 67 -7.64 8.39 15.20
C MET A 67 -8.55 7.83 16.29
N ASP A 68 -9.35 6.83 15.92
CA ASP A 68 -10.24 6.14 16.85
C ASP A 68 -9.45 5.69 18.09
N VAL A 69 -9.94 6.04 19.26
CA VAL A 69 -9.37 5.68 20.56
C VAL A 69 -9.14 4.17 20.68
N LYS A 70 -9.91 3.38 19.95
CA LYS A 70 -9.81 1.91 19.96
C LYS A 70 -8.73 1.36 19.04
N SER A 71 -8.03 2.22 18.31
CA SER A 71 -6.95 1.79 17.43
C SER A 71 -5.79 1.20 18.21
N TRP A 72 -5.21 0.11 17.72
CA TRP A 72 -4.12 -0.58 18.41
C TRP A 72 -2.78 0.14 18.27
N PHE A 73 -2.66 1.03 17.30
CA PHE A 73 -1.40 1.71 17.02
C PHE A 73 -1.49 3.21 17.32
N SER A 74 -0.34 3.82 17.55
CA SER A 74 -0.23 5.21 17.95
C SER A 74 -0.12 6.14 16.74
N MET A 75 -0.65 7.35 16.90
CA MET A 75 -0.42 8.47 16.01
C MET A 75 -0.07 9.68 16.87
N LYS A 76 1.01 10.35 16.52
CA LYS A 76 1.49 11.52 17.26
C LYS A 76 1.75 12.66 16.28
N GLN A 77 1.25 13.86 16.64
CA GLN A 77 1.45 15.09 15.88
C GLN A 77 2.30 16.04 16.69
N VAL A 78 3.35 16.59 16.07
CA VAL A 78 4.24 17.56 16.71
C VAL A 78 4.25 18.80 15.84
N TYR A 79 3.59 19.86 16.29
CA TYR A 79 3.46 21.10 15.55
C TYR A 79 4.69 21.97 15.75
N LEU A 80 5.15 22.58 14.66
CA LEU A 80 6.15 23.64 14.74
C LEU A 80 5.46 24.91 15.25
N GLN A 81 6.09 25.59 16.22
CA GLN A 81 5.50 26.79 16.84
C GLN A 81 5.72 28.01 15.96
N ARG A 82 5.00 28.05 14.83
CA ARG A 82 5.07 29.16 13.89
C ARG A 82 3.78 29.25 13.09
N GLN A 83 3.61 30.37 12.39
CA GLN A 83 2.40 30.63 11.59
C GLN A 83 2.64 30.53 10.08
N LYS A 84 3.82 30.07 9.65
CA LYS A 84 4.11 29.93 8.22
C LYS A 84 3.61 28.61 7.69
N TRP A 85 2.92 28.67 6.57
CA TRP A 85 2.24 27.50 5.98
C TRP A 85 2.89 27.08 4.67
N LEU A 86 2.98 25.79 4.45
CA LEU A 86 3.31 25.24 3.15
C LEU A 86 2.01 24.96 2.39
N LYS A 87 1.85 25.58 1.24
CA LYS A 87 0.64 25.44 0.41
C LYS A 87 0.98 25.17 -1.04
N ILE A 88 0.10 24.47 -1.74
CA ILE A 88 0.15 24.34 -3.20
C ILE A 88 -0.98 25.23 -3.73
N SER A 89 -0.62 26.36 -4.37
CA SER A 89 -1.56 27.43 -4.62
C SER A 89 -2.16 27.47 -6.04
N SER A 90 -1.48 27.06 -7.07
CA SER A 90 -1.99 27.29 -8.42
C SER A 90 -2.06 26.08 -9.34
N LEU A 91 -1.44 24.98 -8.97
CA LEU A 91 -1.44 23.79 -9.81
C LEU A 91 -2.80 23.16 -9.91
N SER A 92 -3.60 23.38 -8.89
CA SER A 92 -4.92 22.77 -8.77
C SER A 92 -5.89 23.17 -9.87
N SER A 93 -5.73 24.37 -10.47
CA SER A 93 -6.71 24.84 -11.44
C SER A 93 -6.54 24.30 -12.84
N THR A 94 -5.29 24.05 -13.30
CA THR A 94 -5.06 23.55 -14.67
C THR A 94 -5.13 22.04 -14.78
N VAL A 95 -4.54 21.31 -13.83
CA VAL A 95 -4.57 19.85 -13.84
C VAL A 95 -5.96 19.34 -13.46
N LEU A 96 -6.61 19.97 -12.48
CA LEU A 96 -7.97 19.60 -12.07
C LEU A 96 -9.03 20.03 -13.10
N ALA A 97 -8.77 21.09 -13.86
CA ALA A 97 -9.69 21.52 -14.92
C ALA A 97 -9.67 20.57 -16.12
N ALA A 98 -8.55 19.92 -16.39
CA ALA A 98 -8.49 18.88 -17.42
C ALA A 98 -9.25 17.62 -16.99
N ASP A 99 -9.24 17.31 -15.69
CA ASP A 99 -9.95 16.14 -15.15
C ASP A 99 -11.44 16.41 -14.93
N SER A 100 -11.84 17.68 -14.80
CA SER A 100 -13.24 18.03 -14.51
C SER A 100 -14.16 17.94 -15.73
N THR A 101 -13.63 17.70 -16.90
CA THR A 101 -14.44 17.52 -18.12
C THR A 101 -14.95 16.08 -18.29
N ASP A 102 -14.39 15.13 -17.58
CA ASP A 102 -14.90 13.75 -17.58
C ASP A 102 -15.88 13.56 -16.41
N LEU A 103 -17.14 13.75 -16.73
CA LEU A 103 -18.26 13.73 -15.78
C LEU A 103 -18.58 12.34 -15.21
N GLU A 104 -17.85 11.30 -15.59
CA GLU A 104 -18.07 9.94 -15.11
C GLU A 104 -16.81 9.33 -14.50
N ASN A 105 -16.20 10.04 -13.56
CA ASN A 105 -15.09 9.45 -12.81
C ASN A 105 -15.61 8.48 -11.77
N THR A 106 -15.90 7.25 -12.22
CA THR A 106 -16.19 6.15 -11.32
C THR A 106 -14.96 5.25 -11.23
N SER A 107 -14.62 4.86 -10.01
CA SER A 107 -13.54 3.91 -9.74
C SER A 107 -14.15 2.59 -9.25
N LEU A 108 -13.60 1.48 -9.71
CA LEU A 108 -14.01 0.14 -9.27
C LEU A 108 -13.24 -0.25 -8.02
N ARG A 109 -13.99 -0.60 -6.99
CA ARG A 109 -13.45 -1.05 -5.72
C ARG A 109 -13.88 -2.49 -5.45
N SER A 110 -12.95 -3.31 -4.98
CA SER A 110 -13.22 -4.68 -4.55
C SER A 110 -13.59 -4.68 -3.06
N LYS A 111 -14.79 -5.18 -2.73
CA LYS A 111 -15.25 -5.34 -1.34
C LYS A 111 -15.24 -6.82 -0.99
N LYS A 112 -14.56 -7.17 0.11
CA LYS A 112 -14.42 -8.54 0.60
C LYS A 112 -15.14 -8.67 1.94
N ILE A 113 -16.14 -9.56 2.01
CA ILE A 113 -17.02 -9.74 3.17
C ILE A 113 -16.90 -11.18 3.67
N GLN A 114 -16.71 -11.36 4.98
CA GLN A 114 -16.67 -12.70 5.56
C GLN A 114 -18.07 -13.30 5.65
N ILE A 115 -18.20 -14.55 5.27
CA ILE A 115 -19.49 -15.28 5.30
C ILE A 115 -19.31 -16.61 6.02
N TYR A 116 -20.40 -17.10 6.58
CA TYR A 116 -20.43 -18.29 7.43
C TYR A 116 -21.49 -19.25 6.89
N PRO A 117 -21.15 -20.09 5.91
CA PRO A 117 -22.09 -21.06 5.35
C PRO A 117 -22.38 -22.19 6.34
N ASP A 118 -23.61 -22.74 6.30
CA ASP A 118 -23.96 -23.93 7.06
C ASP A 118 -23.17 -25.15 6.52
N SER A 119 -23.25 -26.26 7.22
CA SER A 119 -22.46 -27.46 6.89
C SER A 119 -22.83 -28.04 5.52
N SER A 120 -24.09 -27.97 5.12
CA SER A 120 -24.57 -28.48 3.82
C SER A 120 -24.09 -27.62 2.67
N LEU A 121 -24.19 -26.30 2.83
CA LEU A 121 -23.68 -25.34 1.83
C LEU A 121 -22.16 -25.43 1.70
N LYS A 122 -21.44 -25.64 2.82
CA LYS A 122 -19.97 -25.88 2.79
C LYS A 122 -19.64 -27.11 1.94
N LYS A 123 -20.41 -28.18 2.07
CA LYS A 123 -20.20 -29.41 1.29
C LYS A 123 -20.38 -29.12 -0.20
N GLU A 124 -21.45 -28.42 -0.55
CA GLU A 124 -21.75 -28.08 -1.95
C GLU A 124 -20.66 -27.17 -2.53
N TRP A 125 -20.28 -26.11 -1.83
CA TRP A 125 -19.22 -25.19 -2.29
C TRP A 125 -17.86 -25.88 -2.38
N ASN A 126 -17.55 -26.82 -1.48
CA ASN A 126 -16.31 -27.61 -1.55
C ASN A 126 -16.31 -28.51 -2.79
N LYS A 127 -17.46 -29.06 -3.15
CA LYS A 127 -17.63 -29.83 -4.39
C LYS A 127 -17.37 -28.93 -5.62
N TRP A 128 -17.93 -27.71 -5.61
CA TRP A 128 -17.71 -26.75 -6.69
C TRP A 128 -16.23 -26.35 -6.80
N LEU A 129 -15.54 -26.14 -5.66
CA LEU A 129 -14.09 -25.86 -5.63
C LEU A 129 -13.29 -27.01 -6.25
N ALA A 130 -13.67 -28.25 -5.90
CA ALA A 130 -12.99 -29.44 -6.43
C ALA A 130 -13.17 -29.54 -7.95
N ALA A 131 -14.39 -29.29 -8.45
CA ALA A 131 -14.68 -29.32 -9.88
C ALA A 131 -13.93 -28.22 -10.64
N CYS A 132 -13.88 -27.01 -10.08
CA CYS A 132 -13.12 -25.89 -10.66
C CYS A 132 -11.61 -26.22 -10.71
N ARG A 133 -11.09 -26.79 -9.64
CA ARG A 133 -9.68 -27.22 -9.59
C ARG A 133 -9.41 -28.31 -10.65
N TYR A 134 -10.32 -29.28 -10.79
CA TYR A 134 -10.20 -30.33 -11.80
C TYR A 134 -10.14 -29.72 -13.21
N CYS A 135 -11.10 -28.87 -13.55
CA CYS A 135 -11.16 -28.23 -14.88
C CYS A 135 -9.93 -27.36 -15.15
N PHE A 136 -9.49 -26.59 -14.15
CA PHE A 136 -8.25 -25.81 -14.25
C PHE A 136 -7.06 -26.71 -14.57
N ASN A 137 -6.90 -27.80 -13.82
CA ASN A 137 -5.74 -28.70 -13.97
C ASN A 137 -5.78 -29.42 -15.32
N GLN A 138 -6.96 -29.84 -15.80
CA GLN A 138 -7.09 -30.43 -17.13
C GLN A 138 -6.69 -29.42 -18.23
N ALA A 139 -7.11 -28.16 -18.07
CA ALA A 139 -6.76 -27.11 -19.03
C ALA A 139 -5.25 -26.80 -19.03
N ILE A 140 -4.62 -26.79 -17.84
CA ILE A 140 -3.15 -26.62 -17.73
C ILE A 140 -2.44 -27.81 -18.39
N ALA A 141 -2.87 -29.05 -18.09
CA ALA A 141 -2.28 -30.26 -18.68
C ALA A 141 -2.37 -30.23 -20.21
N TYR A 142 -3.53 -29.87 -20.74
CA TYR A 142 -3.72 -29.73 -22.18
C TYR A 142 -2.73 -28.74 -22.79
N GLN A 143 -2.63 -27.54 -22.21
CA GLN A 143 -1.76 -26.47 -22.73
C GLN A 143 -0.28 -26.82 -22.62
N LYS A 144 0.12 -27.55 -21.57
CA LYS A 144 1.51 -28.00 -21.43
C LYS A 144 1.89 -29.01 -22.53
N LYS A 145 0.90 -29.83 -22.93
CA LYS A 145 1.11 -30.85 -23.97
C LYS A 145 1.03 -30.27 -25.40
N ASN A 146 0.05 -29.41 -25.65
CA ASN A 146 -0.33 -28.97 -27.00
C ASN A 146 -0.01 -27.50 -27.30
N GLY A 147 0.50 -26.75 -26.33
CA GLY A 147 0.75 -25.32 -26.47
C GLY A 147 -0.51 -24.49 -26.23
N ARG A 148 -0.34 -23.18 -26.33
CA ARG A 148 -1.43 -22.21 -26.08
C ARG A 148 -2.36 -22.11 -27.30
N ILE A 149 -3.64 -22.20 -27.05
CA ILE A 149 -4.71 -21.99 -28.04
C ILE A 149 -5.64 -20.88 -27.54
N SER A 150 -6.63 -20.48 -28.33
CA SER A 150 -7.59 -19.46 -27.88
C SER A 150 -8.40 -19.96 -26.68
N LYS A 151 -8.81 -19.03 -25.82
CA LYS A 151 -9.52 -19.39 -24.59
C LYS A 151 -10.85 -20.11 -24.84
N LEU A 152 -11.57 -19.75 -25.92
CA LEU A 152 -12.83 -20.39 -26.28
C LEU A 152 -12.63 -21.81 -26.80
N LYS A 153 -11.58 -22.01 -27.60
CA LYS A 153 -11.21 -23.33 -28.11
C LYS A 153 -10.81 -24.25 -26.96
N LEU A 154 -9.99 -23.75 -26.02
CA LEU A 154 -9.59 -24.50 -24.83
C LEU A 154 -10.81 -24.88 -23.98
N ARG A 155 -11.72 -23.91 -23.73
CA ARG A 155 -12.97 -24.18 -23.01
C ARG A 155 -13.75 -25.32 -23.67
N ASN A 156 -13.97 -25.25 -24.98
CA ASN A 156 -14.74 -26.26 -25.71
C ASN A 156 -14.12 -27.63 -25.60
N ILE A 157 -12.80 -27.72 -25.76
CA ILE A 157 -12.07 -29.00 -25.67
C ILE A 157 -12.23 -29.63 -24.27
N ILE A 158 -12.02 -28.85 -23.22
CA ILE A 158 -12.10 -29.35 -21.85
C ILE A 158 -13.54 -29.70 -21.46
N MET A 159 -14.50 -28.83 -21.81
CA MET A 159 -15.92 -29.04 -21.45
C MET A 159 -16.55 -30.22 -22.19
N SER A 160 -16.07 -30.54 -23.39
CA SER A 160 -16.55 -31.68 -24.19
C SER A 160 -15.79 -32.97 -23.92
N SER A 161 -14.70 -32.91 -23.15
CA SER A 161 -13.92 -34.11 -22.78
C SER A 161 -14.72 -35.01 -21.82
N THR A 162 -14.23 -36.23 -21.62
CA THR A 162 -14.83 -37.18 -20.69
C THR A 162 -14.59 -36.70 -19.26
N LEU A 163 -15.56 -35.94 -18.72
CA LEU A 163 -15.49 -35.43 -17.36
C LEU A 163 -16.20 -36.40 -16.40
N PRO A 164 -15.67 -36.57 -15.17
CA PRO A 164 -16.38 -37.34 -14.14
C PRO A 164 -17.74 -36.74 -13.84
N GLU A 165 -18.70 -37.57 -13.46
CA GLU A 165 -20.08 -37.16 -13.22
C GLU A 165 -20.17 -36.09 -12.13
N TRP A 166 -19.34 -36.20 -11.08
CA TRP A 166 -19.32 -35.20 -10.00
C TRP A 166 -18.83 -33.84 -10.48
N VAL A 167 -18.01 -33.78 -11.54
CA VAL A 167 -17.59 -32.51 -12.17
C VAL A 167 -18.74 -31.98 -13.03
N LYS A 168 -19.38 -32.84 -13.82
CA LYS A 168 -20.51 -32.46 -14.70
C LYS A 168 -21.68 -31.88 -13.90
N SER A 169 -21.92 -32.38 -12.69
CA SER A 169 -23.02 -31.90 -11.81
C SER A 169 -22.75 -30.52 -11.20
N THR A 170 -21.54 -29.98 -11.37
CA THR A 170 -21.18 -28.64 -10.91
C THR A 170 -21.59 -27.61 -11.98
N PRO A 171 -22.10 -26.40 -11.58
CA PRO A 171 -22.55 -25.43 -12.57
C PRO A 171 -21.53 -25.11 -13.66
N CYS A 172 -22.04 -25.00 -14.88
CA CYS A 172 -21.23 -24.88 -16.10
C CYS A 172 -20.33 -23.63 -16.06
N HIS A 173 -20.92 -22.47 -15.71
CA HIS A 173 -20.19 -21.20 -15.77
C HIS A 173 -18.94 -21.18 -14.87
N ILE A 174 -19.02 -21.77 -13.66
CA ILE A 174 -17.85 -21.75 -12.74
C ILE A 174 -16.75 -22.68 -13.25
N ARG A 175 -17.11 -23.78 -13.91
CA ARG A 175 -16.13 -24.68 -14.58
C ARG A 175 -15.45 -23.95 -15.73
N GLN A 176 -16.21 -23.24 -16.55
CA GLN A 176 -15.70 -22.43 -17.66
C GLN A 176 -14.74 -21.34 -17.15
N ASN A 177 -15.11 -20.65 -16.08
CA ASN A 177 -14.28 -19.60 -15.48
C ASN A 177 -12.93 -20.17 -14.98
N ALA A 178 -12.94 -21.39 -14.45
CA ALA A 178 -11.70 -22.08 -14.04
C ALA A 178 -10.80 -22.37 -15.25
N ILE A 179 -11.38 -22.74 -16.39
CA ILE A 179 -10.64 -22.99 -17.65
C ILE A 179 -10.03 -21.66 -18.16
N PHE A 180 -10.80 -20.56 -18.08
CA PHE A 180 -10.31 -19.22 -18.47
C PHE A 180 -9.15 -18.77 -17.56
N ASP A 181 -9.25 -19.07 -16.27
CA ASP A 181 -8.13 -18.84 -15.33
C ASP A 181 -6.88 -19.62 -15.72
N ALA A 182 -7.06 -20.87 -16.14
CA ALA A 182 -5.94 -21.72 -16.58
C ALA A 182 -5.28 -21.16 -17.85
N HIS A 183 -6.10 -20.66 -18.78
CA HIS A 183 -5.61 -20.03 -20.00
C HIS A 183 -4.77 -18.80 -19.68
N GLN A 184 -5.25 -17.97 -18.75
CA GLN A 184 -4.55 -16.76 -18.32
C GLN A 184 -3.25 -17.11 -17.55
N ALA A 185 -3.30 -18.14 -16.68
CA ALA A 185 -2.14 -18.57 -15.91
C ALA A 185 -1.03 -19.09 -16.84
N TYR A 186 -1.37 -19.86 -17.85
CA TYR A 186 -0.41 -20.38 -18.83
C TYR A 186 0.18 -19.26 -19.70
N ALA A 187 -0.62 -18.24 -20.01
CA ALA A 187 -0.15 -17.05 -20.73
C ALA A 187 0.88 -16.26 -19.92
N ALA A 188 0.67 -16.20 -18.59
CA ALA A 188 1.59 -15.50 -17.69
C ALA A 188 2.89 -16.27 -17.44
N SER A 189 2.82 -17.61 -17.39
CA SER A 189 3.99 -18.46 -17.20
C SER A 189 3.72 -19.87 -17.73
N LYS A 190 4.57 -20.33 -18.65
CA LYS A 190 4.49 -21.71 -19.18
C LYS A 190 4.76 -22.75 -18.09
N ASP A 191 5.47 -22.38 -17.02
CA ASP A 191 5.77 -23.24 -15.88
C ASP A 191 4.71 -23.18 -14.79
N CYS A 192 3.52 -22.67 -15.09
CA CYS A 192 2.44 -22.57 -14.11
C CYS A 192 2.11 -23.96 -13.51
N LYS A 193 1.84 -23.94 -12.20
CA LYS A 193 1.64 -25.18 -11.43
C LYS A 193 0.17 -25.59 -11.41
N PHE A 194 -0.06 -26.88 -11.23
CA PHE A 194 -1.40 -27.41 -10.97
C PHE A 194 -1.91 -26.87 -9.62
N ARG A 195 -3.21 -26.64 -9.55
CA ARG A 195 -3.85 -26.25 -8.30
C ARG A 195 -3.99 -27.46 -7.37
N SER A 196 -3.61 -27.26 -6.11
CA SER A 196 -3.68 -28.30 -5.07
C SER A 196 -4.92 -28.10 -4.20
N CYS A 197 -5.48 -29.21 -3.70
CA CYS A 197 -6.53 -29.16 -2.69
C CYS A 197 -6.03 -28.61 -1.34
N LYS A 198 -4.70 -28.60 -1.15
CA LYS A 198 -4.05 -28.03 0.05
C LYS A 198 -3.71 -26.55 -0.09
N ALA A 199 -4.05 -25.94 -1.24
CA ALA A 199 -3.75 -24.52 -1.47
C ALA A 199 -4.38 -23.66 -0.36
N PRO A 200 -3.62 -22.69 0.20
CA PRO A 200 -4.11 -21.89 1.33
C PRO A 200 -5.27 -20.96 0.96
N ARG A 201 -5.41 -20.69 -0.32
CA ARG A 201 -6.52 -19.88 -0.87
C ARG A 201 -7.07 -20.59 -2.09
N GLN A 202 -8.38 -20.79 -2.11
CA GLN A 202 -9.11 -21.39 -3.24
C GLN A 202 -10.26 -20.45 -3.60
N THR A 203 -10.51 -20.26 -4.89
CA THR A 203 -11.47 -19.26 -5.37
C THR A 203 -12.41 -19.88 -6.41
N ILE A 204 -13.69 -19.56 -6.29
CA ILE A 204 -14.70 -19.80 -7.34
C ILE A 204 -15.08 -18.44 -7.92
N LYS A 205 -15.04 -18.31 -9.24
CA LYS A 205 -15.49 -17.11 -9.96
C LYS A 205 -16.87 -17.35 -10.57
N PHE A 206 -17.78 -16.43 -10.33
CA PHE A 206 -19.16 -16.50 -10.82
C PHE A 206 -19.41 -15.35 -11.79
N ASN A 207 -20.14 -15.63 -12.86
CA ASN A 207 -20.67 -14.57 -13.73
C ASN A 207 -21.73 -13.78 -12.95
N HIS A 208 -21.95 -12.53 -13.33
CA HIS A 208 -22.93 -11.67 -12.65
C HIS A 208 -24.33 -12.34 -12.58
N SER A 209 -24.72 -13.05 -13.63
CA SER A 209 -26.03 -13.73 -13.74
C SER A 209 -26.19 -14.90 -12.76
N ASN A 210 -25.10 -15.42 -12.20
CA ASN A 210 -25.14 -16.55 -11.25
C ASN A 210 -25.45 -16.12 -9.82
N TYR A 211 -25.43 -14.81 -9.54
CA TYR A 211 -25.71 -14.25 -8.23
C TYR A 211 -27.00 -13.46 -8.28
N LYS A 212 -28.02 -13.92 -7.57
CA LYS A 212 -29.37 -13.31 -7.56
C LYS A 212 -29.98 -13.45 -6.17
N SER A 213 -30.73 -12.44 -5.75
CA SER A 213 -31.42 -12.43 -4.46
C SER A 213 -30.49 -12.73 -3.29
N GLY A 214 -29.27 -12.18 -3.34
CA GLY A 214 -28.31 -12.31 -2.27
C GLY A 214 -27.61 -13.65 -2.17
N ARG A 215 -27.65 -14.50 -3.22
CA ARG A 215 -27.03 -15.83 -3.17
C ARG A 215 -26.58 -16.33 -4.55
N TRP A 216 -25.66 -17.28 -4.55
CA TRP A 216 -25.10 -17.92 -5.75
C TRP A 216 -25.94 -19.13 -6.11
N TYR A 217 -26.44 -19.17 -7.34
CA TYR A 217 -27.27 -20.26 -7.88
C TYR A 217 -28.44 -20.58 -6.94
N PRO A 218 -29.36 -19.62 -6.74
CA PRO A 218 -30.42 -19.79 -5.73
C PRO A 218 -31.26 -21.08 -5.91
N ASN A 219 -31.48 -21.53 -7.14
CA ASN A 219 -32.23 -22.75 -7.39
C ASN A 219 -31.46 -24.01 -6.92
N LEU A 220 -30.12 -24.01 -7.05
CA LEU A 220 -29.29 -25.14 -6.67
C LEU A 220 -28.97 -25.16 -5.17
N THR A 221 -29.09 -24.00 -4.52
CA THR A 221 -28.77 -23.87 -3.09
C THR A 221 -30.03 -23.60 -2.26
N LYS A 222 -31.21 -23.99 -2.77
CA LYS A 222 -32.47 -23.83 -2.07
C LYS A 222 -32.44 -24.58 -0.74
N GLY A 223 -32.78 -23.88 0.34
CA GLY A 223 -32.75 -24.45 1.70
C GLY A 223 -31.39 -24.46 2.38
N LEU A 224 -30.33 -24.11 1.66
CA LEU A 224 -28.99 -23.99 2.24
C LEU A 224 -28.75 -22.53 2.61
N THR A 225 -28.09 -22.28 3.74
CA THR A 225 -27.99 -20.91 4.29
C THR A 225 -26.57 -20.52 4.66
N PHE A 226 -26.35 -19.22 4.67
CA PHE A 226 -25.14 -18.61 5.23
C PHE A 226 -25.49 -17.29 5.91
N ILE A 227 -24.63 -16.88 6.85
CA ILE A 227 -24.69 -15.59 7.50
C ILE A 227 -23.48 -14.76 6.97
N ALA A 228 -23.68 -13.48 6.77
CA ALA A 228 -22.60 -12.57 6.38
C ALA A 228 -22.26 -11.61 7.52
N SER A 229 -20.98 -11.23 7.63
CA SER A 229 -20.54 -10.28 8.65
C SER A 229 -21.10 -8.87 8.44
N GLU A 230 -21.55 -8.58 7.23
CA GLU A 230 -22.21 -7.32 6.86
C GLU A 230 -23.17 -7.59 5.69
N PRO A 231 -24.14 -6.72 5.45
CA PRO A 231 -25.12 -6.97 4.39
C PRO A 231 -24.46 -7.15 3.01
N LEU A 232 -24.93 -8.17 2.30
CA LEU A 232 -24.52 -8.41 0.91
C LEU A 232 -25.47 -7.67 -0.05
N PRO A 233 -24.99 -7.26 -1.23
CA PRO A 233 -25.89 -6.74 -2.27
C PRO A 233 -26.89 -7.81 -2.70
N THR A 234 -28.08 -7.42 -3.12
CA THR A 234 -29.12 -8.36 -3.61
C THR A 234 -28.78 -8.89 -4.99
N SER A 235 -28.03 -8.13 -5.79
CA SER A 235 -27.58 -8.49 -7.13
C SER A 235 -26.21 -7.87 -7.38
N SER A 236 -25.56 -8.27 -8.47
CA SER A 236 -24.29 -7.70 -8.89
C SER A 236 -24.29 -7.51 -10.40
N SER A 237 -23.83 -6.34 -10.85
CA SER A 237 -23.64 -6.06 -12.28
C SER A 237 -22.34 -6.67 -12.81
N SER A 238 -21.44 -7.07 -11.90
CA SER A 238 -20.12 -7.60 -12.24
C SER A 238 -19.94 -9.01 -11.70
N ALA A 239 -18.92 -9.70 -12.20
CA ALA A 239 -18.53 -11.02 -11.70
C ALA A 239 -18.24 -10.95 -10.20
N THR A 240 -18.60 -12.02 -9.50
CA THR A 240 -18.37 -12.15 -8.05
C THR A 240 -17.46 -13.33 -7.77
N GLN A 241 -16.93 -13.41 -6.56
CA GLN A 241 -16.04 -14.51 -6.16
C GLN A 241 -16.39 -15.01 -4.77
N LEU A 242 -16.25 -16.32 -4.58
CA LEU A 242 -16.17 -16.95 -3.27
C LEU A 242 -14.74 -17.39 -3.05
N ILE A 243 -14.17 -17.00 -1.91
CA ILE A 243 -12.80 -17.36 -1.53
C ILE A 243 -12.85 -18.20 -0.26
N LYS A 244 -12.22 -19.37 -0.33
CA LYS A 244 -12.01 -20.23 0.85
C LYS A 244 -10.56 -20.13 1.28
N THR A 245 -10.36 -19.89 2.57
CA THR A 245 -9.04 -19.92 3.21
C THR A 245 -9.11 -20.79 4.46
N LYS A 246 -7.98 -20.93 5.16
CA LYS A 246 -7.94 -21.62 6.47
C LYS A 246 -8.76 -20.86 7.53
N ASN A 247 -9.07 -19.59 7.30
CA ASN A 247 -9.78 -18.73 8.25
C ASN A 247 -11.26 -18.57 7.92
N GLY A 248 -11.75 -19.27 6.90
CA GLY A 248 -13.16 -19.24 6.54
C GLY A 248 -13.43 -18.88 5.10
N TRP A 249 -14.68 -18.53 4.86
CA TRP A 249 -15.20 -18.18 3.53
C TRP A 249 -15.42 -16.68 3.42
N PHE A 250 -15.18 -16.16 2.25
CA PHE A 250 -15.31 -14.73 1.95
C PHE A 250 -16.00 -14.55 0.59
N ALA A 251 -16.91 -13.60 0.53
CA ALA A 251 -17.54 -13.14 -0.73
C ALA A 251 -16.81 -11.88 -1.20
N VAL A 252 -16.57 -11.76 -2.50
CA VAL A 252 -15.94 -10.58 -3.09
C VAL A 252 -16.85 -10.01 -4.17
N PHE A 253 -17.16 -8.73 -4.04
CA PHE A 253 -17.99 -7.96 -4.97
C PHE A 253 -17.20 -6.77 -5.50
N LEU A 254 -17.46 -6.40 -6.74
CA LEU A 254 -16.96 -5.14 -7.29
C LEU A 254 -18.06 -4.08 -7.09
N GLU A 255 -17.64 -2.95 -6.53
CA GLU A 255 -18.52 -1.78 -6.33
C GLU A 255 -17.96 -0.63 -7.15
N GLU A 256 -18.83 0.03 -7.88
CA GLU A 256 -18.51 1.32 -8.50
C GLU A 256 -18.69 2.41 -7.45
N ARG A 257 -17.69 3.28 -7.34
CA ARG A 257 -17.77 4.45 -6.48
C ARG A 257 -17.42 5.68 -7.27
N THR A 258 -18.25 6.71 -7.13
CA THR A 258 -17.98 8.02 -7.73
C THR A 258 -16.79 8.63 -7.02
N VAL A 259 -15.81 9.08 -7.79
CA VAL A 259 -14.65 9.81 -7.25
C VAL A 259 -15.15 11.17 -6.76
N GLN A 260 -14.92 11.44 -5.48
CA GLN A 260 -15.30 12.72 -4.88
C GLN A 260 -14.26 13.76 -5.27
N SER A 261 -14.68 14.78 -6.02
CA SER A 261 -13.82 15.93 -6.25
C SER A 261 -13.73 16.71 -4.94
N ARG A 262 -12.56 16.73 -4.37
CA ARG A 262 -12.36 17.38 -3.09
C ARG A 262 -11.93 18.84 -3.27
N LYS A 263 -12.61 19.72 -2.59
CA LYS A 263 -12.17 21.11 -2.41
C LYS A 263 -11.13 21.13 -1.30
N THR A 264 -9.95 20.61 -1.56
CA THR A 264 -8.88 20.63 -0.57
C THR A 264 -8.03 21.88 -0.75
N SER A 265 -7.45 22.31 0.34
CA SER A 265 -6.64 23.52 0.47
C SER A 265 -5.24 23.40 -0.16
N GLY A 266 -4.98 22.41 -0.99
CA GLY A 266 -3.69 22.21 -1.64
C GLY A 266 -2.56 21.84 -0.70
N GLN A 267 -2.85 21.16 0.39
CA GLN A 267 -1.83 20.78 1.36
C GLN A 267 -1.04 19.56 0.88
N VAL A 268 0.25 19.54 1.20
CA VAL A 268 1.18 18.49 0.83
C VAL A 268 1.83 17.90 2.08
N ILE A 269 2.08 16.59 2.07
CA ILE A 269 2.85 15.91 3.10
C ILE A 269 3.87 14.98 2.45
N SER A 270 5.11 14.98 2.98
CA SER A 270 6.13 13.98 2.65
C SER A 270 6.10 12.88 3.70
N LEU A 271 6.33 11.64 3.29
CA LEU A 271 6.31 10.47 4.16
C LEU A 271 7.66 9.75 4.10
N ASP A 272 8.21 9.38 5.26
CA ASP A 272 9.42 8.57 5.39
C ASP A 272 9.03 7.21 5.97
N PRO A 273 9.05 6.12 5.17
CA PRO A 273 8.75 4.77 5.68
C PRO A 273 9.87 4.27 6.59
N GLY A 274 9.50 3.77 7.76
CA GLY A 274 10.47 3.35 8.75
C GLY A 274 10.18 1.97 9.34
N VAL A 275 11.03 1.59 10.29
CA VAL A 275 10.86 0.34 11.06
C VAL A 275 10.33 0.63 12.46
N ARG A 276 10.89 1.66 13.12
CA ARG A 276 10.50 2.04 14.49
C ARG A 276 9.11 2.69 14.51
N ALA A 277 8.92 3.65 13.62
CA ALA A 277 7.59 4.14 13.25
C ALA A 277 7.22 3.52 11.90
N PHE A 278 5.95 3.28 11.68
CA PHE A 278 5.48 2.80 10.39
C PHE A 278 5.78 3.85 9.29
N LEU A 279 5.39 5.09 9.59
CA LEU A 279 5.67 6.25 8.74
C LEU A 279 5.95 7.46 9.63
N THR A 280 6.84 8.33 9.16
CA THR A 280 7.00 9.67 9.70
C THR A 280 6.67 10.66 8.58
N GLY A 281 5.79 11.61 8.86
CA GLY A 281 5.35 12.60 7.88
C GLY A 281 5.77 14.01 8.28
N PHE A 282 5.95 14.87 7.26
CA PHE A 282 6.20 16.30 7.44
C PHE A 282 5.45 17.09 6.38
N ASP A 283 4.67 18.09 6.80
CA ASP A 283 3.85 18.90 5.90
C ASP A 283 4.26 20.38 5.85
N GLY A 284 5.43 20.66 6.37
CA GLY A 284 5.93 22.05 6.47
C GLY A 284 5.55 22.74 7.78
N ASN A 285 4.55 22.21 8.50
CA ASN A 285 4.03 22.84 9.72
C ASN A 285 4.08 21.91 10.93
N GLN A 286 4.01 20.60 10.68
CA GLN A 286 4.01 19.60 11.74
C GLN A 286 4.72 18.33 11.27
N PHE A 287 5.23 17.59 12.23
CA PHE A 287 5.66 16.21 12.05
C PHE A 287 4.56 15.28 12.57
N VAL A 288 4.35 14.17 11.87
CA VAL A 288 3.39 13.14 12.27
C VAL A 288 4.12 11.80 12.31
N GLU A 289 3.97 11.07 13.40
CA GLU A 289 4.50 9.71 13.53
C GLU A 289 3.37 8.71 13.66
N PHE A 290 3.36 7.68 12.82
CA PHE A 290 2.37 6.60 12.85
C PHE A 290 3.03 5.33 13.35
N GLY A 291 2.46 4.71 14.38
CA GLY A 291 2.88 3.40 14.84
C GLY A 291 4.22 3.34 15.53
N LYS A 292 4.73 4.44 16.04
CA LYS A 292 6.02 4.46 16.75
C LYS A 292 5.96 3.59 18.00
N GLY A 293 6.83 2.59 18.07
CA GLY A 293 6.89 1.65 19.19
C GLY A 293 5.92 0.48 19.08
N ASP A 294 4.92 0.54 18.21
CA ASP A 294 3.86 -0.49 18.14
C ASP A 294 4.33 -1.79 17.48
N MET A 295 5.43 -1.74 16.72
CA MET A 295 6.02 -2.96 16.13
C MET A 295 6.39 -3.99 17.20
N GLY A 296 6.62 -3.56 18.45
CA GLY A 296 6.87 -4.47 19.58
C GLY A 296 5.73 -5.46 19.81
N ARG A 297 4.48 -5.00 19.65
CA ARG A 297 3.29 -5.88 19.77
C ARG A 297 3.30 -6.96 18.68
N ILE A 298 3.57 -6.55 17.46
CA ILE A 298 3.65 -7.47 16.32
C ILE A 298 4.82 -8.44 16.51
N ALA A 299 5.97 -7.95 17.01
CA ALA A 299 7.16 -8.77 17.27
C ALA A 299 6.85 -9.87 18.30
N ARG A 300 6.10 -9.55 19.38
CA ARG A 300 5.70 -10.55 20.36
C ARG A 300 4.81 -11.64 19.75
N LEU A 301 3.86 -11.24 18.90
CA LEU A 301 3.01 -12.21 18.18
C LEU A 301 3.85 -13.10 17.25
N CYS A 302 4.87 -12.52 16.61
CA CYS A 302 5.81 -13.29 15.76
C CYS A 302 6.60 -14.30 16.57
N GLN A 303 7.03 -13.95 17.80
CA GLN A 303 7.72 -14.88 18.71
C GLN A 303 6.81 -16.06 19.10
N HIS A 304 5.54 -15.79 19.40
CA HIS A 304 4.55 -16.84 19.66
C HIS A 304 4.39 -17.76 18.46
N LEU A 305 4.34 -17.18 17.26
CA LEU A 305 4.23 -17.95 16.02
C LEU A 305 5.46 -18.84 15.80
N ASP A 306 6.66 -18.32 16.06
CA ASP A 306 7.90 -19.08 15.92
C ASP A 306 7.94 -20.26 16.89
N ALA A 307 7.55 -20.04 18.16
CA ALA A 307 7.47 -21.09 19.16
C ALA A 307 6.47 -22.18 18.75
N LEU A 308 5.32 -21.77 18.20
CA LEU A 308 4.30 -22.69 17.71
C LEU A 308 4.81 -23.50 16.50
N MET A 309 5.50 -22.86 15.55
CA MET A 309 6.07 -23.53 14.39
C MET A 309 7.14 -24.54 14.80
N SER A 310 7.96 -24.23 15.81
CA SER A 310 8.93 -25.16 16.38
C SER A 310 8.23 -26.39 16.98
N ARG A 311 7.16 -26.18 17.74
CA ARG A 311 6.38 -27.30 18.33
C ARG A 311 5.73 -28.17 17.23
N ILE A 312 5.23 -27.53 16.15
CA ILE A 312 4.66 -28.27 15.02
C ILE A 312 5.72 -29.20 14.40
N ALA A 313 6.96 -28.69 14.24
CA ALA A 313 8.05 -29.45 13.63
C ALA A 313 8.45 -30.66 14.49
N LYS A 314 8.36 -30.52 15.82
CA LYS A 314 8.77 -31.56 16.79
C LYS A 314 7.66 -32.56 17.11
N SER A 315 6.40 -32.24 16.84
CA SER A 315 5.26 -33.08 17.23
C SER A 315 5.16 -34.32 16.34
N GLU A 316 5.00 -35.48 16.95
CA GLU A 316 4.80 -36.76 16.25
C GLU A 316 3.31 -36.98 15.94
N SER A 317 2.42 -36.45 16.76
CA SER A 317 0.98 -36.65 16.62
C SER A 317 0.42 -35.83 15.45
N ARG A 318 -0.17 -36.50 14.47
CA ARG A 318 -0.85 -35.91 13.32
C ARG A 318 -1.99 -34.95 13.78
N ARG A 319 -2.76 -35.38 14.79
CA ARG A 319 -3.89 -34.61 15.32
C ARG A 319 -3.41 -33.33 16.00
N GLN A 320 -2.34 -33.42 16.81
CA GLN A 320 -1.73 -32.25 17.46
C GLN A 320 -1.17 -31.28 16.43
N ARG A 321 -0.42 -31.78 15.42
CA ARG A 321 0.12 -30.94 14.34
C ARG A 321 -0.99 -30.17 13.62
N GLN A 322 -2.12 -30.84 13.35
CA GLN A 322 -3.26 -30.20 12.67
C GLN A 322 -3.83 -29.06 13.51
N LYS A 323 -4.07 -29.30 14.82
CA LYS A 323 -4.57 -28.27 15.73
C LYS A 323 -3.61 -27.07 15.81
N MET A 324 -2.32 -27.34 15.94
CA MET A 324 -1.29 -26.30 16.01
C MET A 324 -1.17 -25.52 14.69
N ARG A 325 -1.31 -26.18 13.54
CA ARG A 325 -1.34 -25.48 12.23
C ARG A 325 -2.54 -24.53 12.11
N GLN A 326 -3.69 -24.94 12.64
CA GLN A 326 -4.87 -24.06 12.69
C GLN A 326 -4.62 -22.84 13.58
N ALA A 327 -4.01 -23.06 14.75
CA ALA A 327 -3.64 -21.98 15.66
C ALA A 327 -2.63 -21.03 15.01
N ALA A 328 -1.64 -21.56 14.29
CA ALA A 328 -0.64 -20.77 13.56
C ALA A 328 -1.32 -19.92 12.45
N ALA A 329 -2.30 -20.50 11.76
CA ALA A 329 -3.05 -19.77 10.73
C ALA A 329 -3.83 -18.59 11.34
N ARG A 330 -4.48 -18.81 12.50
CA ARG A 330 -5.18 -17.73 13.22
C ARG A 330 -4.22 -16.63 13.66
N LEU A 331 -3.04 -17.01 14.14
CA LEU A 331 -2.03 -16.05 14.61
C LEU A 331 -1.47 -15.23 13.44
N ARG A 332 -1.21 -15.86 12.30
CA ARG A 332 -0.79 -15.14 11.07
C ARG A 332 -1.86 -14.15 10.62
N SER A 333 -3.14 -14.54 10.68
CA SER A 333 -4.25 -13.65 10.33
C SER A 333 -4.34 -12.48 11.30
N LYS A 334 -4.14 -12.73 12.60
CA LYS A 334 -4.15 -11.65 13.60
C LYS A 334 -3.06 -10.62 13.29
N ILE A 335 -1.83 -11.08 13.00
CA ILE A 335 -0.71 -10.20 12.66
C ILE A 335 -1.08 -9.37 11.39
N ARG A 336 -1.58 -10.05 10.36
CA ARG A 336 -1.96 -9.37 9.11
C ARG A 336 -3.06 -8.34 9.35
N ASN A 337 -4.08 -8.70 10.11
CA ASN A 337 -5.22 -7.81 10.37
C ASN A 337 -4.79 -6.55 11.13
N LEU A 338 -3.86 -6.67 12.09
CA LEU A 338 -3.32 -5.50 12.80
C LEU A 338 -2.61 -4.55 11.83
N VAL A 339 -1.78 -5.10 10.94
CA VAL A 339 -1.08 -4.28 9.94
C VAL A 339 -2.07 -3.67 8.95
N ASP A 340 -3.05 -4.45 8.48
CA ASP A 340 -4.08 -3.96 7.56
C ASP A 340 -4.91 -2.83 8.19
N GLU A 341 -5.20 -2.94 9.48
CA GLU A 341 -5.89 -1.89 10.24
C GLU A 341 -5.05 -0.61 10.26
N CYS A 342 -3.76 -0.72 10.54
CA CYS A 342 -2.82 0.41 10.48
C CYS A 342 -2.86 1.07 9.10
N HIS A 343 -2.75 0.26 8.03
CA HIS A 343 -2.79 0.75 6.64
C HIS A 343 -4.08 1.54 6.35
N LYS A 344 -5.23 0.98 6.76
CA LYS A 344 -6.54 1.61 6.52
C LYS A 344 -6.68 2.94 7.26
N GLN A 345 -6.32 2.96 8.53
CA GLN A 345 -6.43 4.16 9.38
C GLN A 345 -5.51 5.27 8.86
N VAL A 346 -4.24 4.93 8.60
CA VAL A 346 -3.25 5.89 8.11
C VAL A 346 -3.66 6.43 6.73
N SER A 347 -4.06 5.56 5.81
CA SER A 347 -4.50 5.99 4.47
C SER A 347 -5.70 6.92 4.56
N ASN A 348 -6.67 6.56 5.42
CA ASN A 348 -7.87 7.39 5.61
C ASN A 348 -7.50 8.78 6.14
N TRP A 349 -6.63 8.81 7.16
CA TRP A 349 -6.19 10.10 7.73
C TRP A 349 -5.47 10.95 6.69
N LEU A 350 -4.56 10.34 5.93
CA LEU A 350 -3.77 11.06 4.91
C LEU A 350 -4.65 11.67 3.83
N VAL A 351 -5.57 10.89 3.24
CA VAL A 351 -6.42 11.39 2.15
C VAL A 351 -7.45 12.40 2.65
N ASN A 352 -7.77 12.38 3.94
CA ASN A 352 -8.71 13.36 4.52
C ASN A 352 -8.03 14.71 4.82
N ASN A 353 -6.71 14.74 4.94
CA ASN A 353 -5.99 15.94 5.35
C ASN A 353 -5.11 16.56 4.26
N TYR A 354 -4.74 15.80 3.21
CA TYR A 354 -3.78 16.27 2.20
C TYR A 354 -4.29 16.00 0.80
N GLN A 355 -3.98 16.91 -0.10
CA GLN A 355 -4.24 16.76 -1.53
C GLN A 355 -3.08 16.05 -2.23
N TYR A 356 -1.87 16.28 -1.76
CA TYR A 356 -0.65 15.70 -2.35
C TYR A 356 0.12 14.95 -1.27
N ILE A 357 0.42 13.69 -1.55
CA ILE A 357 1.15 12.80 -0.63
C ILE A 357 2.41 12.32 -1.34
N LEU A 358 3.57 12.75 -0.85
CA LEU A 358 4.88 12.39 -1.40
C LEU A 358 5.35 11.13 -0.70
N LEU A 359 5.40 10.01 -1.42
CA LEU A 359 5.75 8.70 -0.84
C LEU A 359 6.96 8.12 -1.57
N PRO A 360 8.06 7.84 -0.87
CA PRO A 360 9.22 7.21 -1.50
C PRO A 360 8.93 5.78 -1.97
N THR A 361 9.67 5.36 -2.98
CA THR A 361 9.68 3.97 -3.43
C THR A 361 10.57 3.17 -2.47
N PHE A 362 9.96 2.60 -1.44
CA PHE A 362 10.66 1.87 -0.38
C PHE A 362 10.88 0.42 -0.80
N GLU A 363 12.10 0.11 -1.24
CA GLU A 363 12.46 -1.19 -1.82
C GLU A 363 12.82 -2.22 -0.74
N THR A 364 11.81 -2.67 0.02
CA THR A 364 11.99 -3.65 1.09
C THR A 364 12.60 -4.97 0.60
N SER A 365 12.31 -5.37 -0.63
CA SER A 365 12.83 -6.63 -1.19
C SER A 365 14.36 -6.64 -1.26
N GLU A 366 14.96 -5.54 -1.69
CA GLU A 366 16.42 -5.42 -1.77
C GLU A 366 17.02 -5.31 -0.37
N MET A 367 16.44 -4.48 0.49
CA MET A 367 16.90 -4.24 1.86
C MET A 367 16.86 -5.50 2.72
N THR A 368 15.91 -6.40 2.47
CA THR A 368 15.72 -7.62 3.28
C THR A 368 16.35 -8.86 2.69
N ASN A 369 16.90 -8.80 1.48
CA ASN A 369 17.52 -9.94 0.81
C ASN A 369 18.65 -10.52 1.65
N LYS A 370 18.55 -11.79 2.02
CA LYS A 370 19.51 -12.50 2.91
C LYS A 370 20.95 -12.38 2.46
N LYS A 371 21.19 -12.40 1.15
CA LYS A 371 22.56 -12.41 0.58
C LYS A 371 23.20 -11.01 0.55
N ARG A 372 22.40 -9.95 0.54
CA ARG A 372 22.88 -8.57 0.31
C ARG A 372 22.61 -7.61 1.46
N ARG A 373 21.71 -7.97 2.39
CA ARG A 373 21.28 -7.05 3.44
C ARG A 373 22.40 -6.70 4.42
N LYS A 374 22.43 -5.44 4.81
CA LYS A 374 23.32 -4.90 5.85
C LYS A 374 22.60 -4.78 7.21
N ILE A 375 21.30 -5.12 7.24
CA ILE A 375 20.46 -5.00 8.44
C ILE A 375 20.30 -6.35 9.13
N ARG A 376 20.08 -6.33 10.44
CA ARG A 376 19.87 -7.53 11.26
C ARG A 376 18.57 -8.25 10.86
N SER A 377 18.50 -9.57 11.08
CA SER A 377 17.33 -10.39 10.76
C SER A 377 16.05 -9.88 11.42
N LYS A 378 16.15 -9.41 12.66
CA LYS A 378 15.01 -8.86 13.41
C LYS A 378 14.45 -7.61 12.69
N THR A 379 15.33 -6.70 12.28
CA THR A 379 14.97 -5.47 11.55
C THR A 379 14.31 -5.82 10.21
N ALA A 380 14.92 -6.75 9.45
CA ALA A 380 14.38 -7.20 8.16
C ALA A 380 12.97 -7.76 8.33
N ARG A 381 12.75 -8.58 9.37
CA ARG A 381 11.44 -9.15 9.67
C ARG A 381 10.40 -8.06 10.00
N GLN A 382 10.80 -7.06 10.77
CA GLN A 382 9.92 -5.94 11.13
C GLN A 382 9.52 -5.14 9.89
N MET A 383 10.47 -4.88 8.97
CA MET A 383 10.20 -4.21 7.70
C MET A 383 9.19 -5.00 6.87
N LEU A 384 9.38 -6.33 6.77
CA LEU A 384 8.46 -7.20 6.03
C LEU A 384 7.07 -7.23 6.67
N ASN A 385 6.99 -7.19 8.00
CA ASN A 385 5.71 -7.17 8.71
C ASN A 385 4.93 -5.87 8.46
N TRP A 386 5.59 -4.72 8.41
CA TRP A 386 4.92 -3.46 8.08
C TRP A 386 4.33 -3.45 6.66
N ALA A 387 4.93 -4.22 5.73
CA ALA A 387 4.42 -4.42 4.37
C ALA A 387 4.16 -3.10 3.63
N HIS A 388 5.17 -2.22 3.59
CA HIS A 388 5.08 -0.88 2.99
C HIS A 388 4.60 -0.92 1.53
N TYR A 389 5.02 -1.92 0.76
CA TYR A 389 4.55 -2.09 -0.63
C TYR A 389 3.04 -2.26 -0.68
N ARG A 390 2.49 -3.10 0.20
CA ARG A 390 1.04 -3.32 0.26
C ARG A 390 0.30 -2.05 0.72
N PHE A 391 0.91 -1.29 1.62
CA PHE A 391 0.39 0.03 2.04
C PHE A 391 0.31 0.97 0.83
N LYS A 392 1.36 1.04 0.05
CA LYS A 392 1.40 1.90 -1.14
C LYS A 392 0.24 1.63 -2.10
N UNK A 393 0.07 0.58 -2.24
CA UNK A 393 -0.94 0.19 -3.01
C UNK A 393 -2.22 0.53 -2.55
N HIS A 394 -2.52 0.26 -1.36
CA HIS A 394 -3.77 0.63 -0.68
C HIS A 394 -3.98 2.15 -0.64
N LEU A 395 -2.92 2.88 -0.32
CA LEU A 395 -2.98 4.35 -0.28
C LEU A 395 -3.33 4.94 -1.65
N LYS A 396 -2.72 4.43 -2.73
CA LYS A 396 -3.01 4.92 -4.09
C LYS A 396 -4.48 4.72 -4.45
N GLN A 397 -5.04 3.54 -4.16
CA GLN A 397 -6.46 3.26 -4.39
C GLN A 397 -7.37 4.18 -3.58
N LYS A 398 -7.00 4.40 -2.32
CA LYS A 398 -7.78 5.27 -1.43
C LYS A 398 -7.71 6.74 -1.90
N ALA A 399 -6.53 7.17 -2.33
CA ALA A 399 -6.30 8.53 -2.83
C ALA A 399 -7.12 8.79 -4.11
N GLU A 400 -7.10 7.85 -5.04
CA GLU A 400 -7.88 7.92 -6.28
C GLU A 400 -9.36 8.15 -5.99
N LEU A 401 -9.92 7.39 -5.02
CA LEU A 401 -11.34 7.53 -4.64
C LEU A 401 -11.67 8.87 -3.97
N ASN A 402 -10.67 9.56 -3.41
CA ASN A 402 -10.85 10.81 -2.68
C ASN A 402 -10.29 12.03 -3.41
N GLY A 403 -9.91 11.88 -4.68
CA GLY A 403 -9.37 12.99 -5.46
C GLY A 403 -8.02 13.51 -4.97
N CYS A 404 -7.21 12.64 -4.35
CA CYS A 404 -5.88 12.96 -3.84
C CYS A 404 -4.81 12.36 -4.74
N ASN A 405 -3.65 12.95 -4.76
CA ASN A 405 -2.53 12.52 -5.59
C ASN A 405 -1.41 11.95 -4.72
N VAL A 406 -1.05 10.69 -4.96
CA VAL A 406 0.14 10.07 -4.35
C VAL A 406 1.26 10.12 -5.37
N ILE A 407 2.29 10.89 -5.03
CA ILE A 407 3.43 11.15 -5.92
C ILE A 407 4.62 10.32 -5.44
N ASP A 408 5.15 9.50 -6.35
CA ASP A 408 6.34 8.70 -6.06
C ASP A 408 7.57 9.60 -6.08
N VAL A 409 8.31 9.59 -4.97
CA VAL A 409 9.53 10.41 -4.80
C VAL A 409 10.71 9.50 -4.44
N THR A 410 11.91 10.07 -4.44
CA THR A 410 13.12 9.34 -4.07
C THR A 410 13.59 9.76 -2.68
N GLU A 411 14.15 8.80 -1.94
CA GLU A 411 14.58 9.03 -0.55
C GLU A 411 16.12 9.01 -0.35
N GLU A 412 16.87 8.78 -1.43
CA GLU A 412 18.32 8.63 -1.32
C GLU A 412 18.94 9.89 -0.69
N PHE A 413 19.82 9.66 0.30
CA PHE A 413 20.56 10.66 1.07
C PHE A 413 19.72 11.49 2.04
N THR A 414 18.37 11.39 2.04
CA THR A 414 17.53 12.27 2.87
C THR A 414 17.75 12.07 4.36
N SER A 415 17.93 10.81 4.80
CA SER A 415 18.16 10.51 6.22
C SER A 415 19.58 10.87 6.71
N LYS A 416 20.52 11.11 5.78
CA LYS A 416 21.92 11.41 6.10
C LYS A 416 22.29 12.87 5.86
N THR A 417 21.48 13.62 5.14
CA THR A 417 21.75 15.03 4.81
C THR A 417 21.15 15.93 5.87
N CYS A 418 21.93 16.85 6.39
CA CYS A 418 21.48 17.84 7.35
C CYS A 418 20.47 18.79 6.68
N ILE A 419 19.28 18.91 7.24
CA ILE A 419 18.23 19.78 6.71
C ILE A 419 18.52 21.27 6.95
N SER A 420 19.56 21.60 7.74
CA SER A 420 19.93 22.99 8.02
C SER A 420 21.05 23.50 7.10
N CYS A 421 22.08 22.68 6.84
CA CYS A 421 23.27 23.12 6.10
C CYS A 421 23.61 22.24 4.88
N GLY A 422 22.92 21.13 4.68
CA GLY A 422 23.14 20.26 3.53
C GLY A 422 24.32 19.29 3.67
N HIS A 423 25.04 19.28 4.79
CA HIS A 423 26.15 18.36 4.99
C HIS A 423 25.66 16.90 5.01
N VAL A 424 26.33 16.03 4.26
CA VAL A 424 26.01 14.59 4.23
C VAL A 424 26.82 13.86 5.31
N HIS A 425 26.16 13.40 6.36
CA HIS A 425 26.79 12.72 7.49
C HIS A 425 27.06 11.25 7.16
N GLN A 426 28.23 10.94 6.61
CA GLN A 426 28.59 9.59 6.15
C GLN A 426 28.59 8.54 7.26
N LYS A 427 28.99 8.95 8.49
CA LYS A 427 29.18 8.04 9.64
C LYS A 427 27.97 8.03 10.59
N LEU A 428 26.77 8.37 10.14
CA LEU A 428 25.56 8.45 10.99
C LEU A 428 25.23 7.12 11.67
N GLY A 429 25.47 6.00 10.99
CA GLY A 429 25.21 4.67 11.53
C GLY A 429 23.72 4.43 11.82
N GLY A 430 23.45 3.81 12.98
CA GLY A 430 22.08 3.46 13.41
C GLY A 430 21.49 4.42 14.45
N SER A 431 22.09 5.58 14.64
CA SER A 431 21.63 6.56 15.63
C SER A 431 20.17 6.98 15.40
N LYS A 432 19.44 7.17 16.49
CA LYS A 432 18.05 7.69 16.46
C LYS A 432 18.03 9.21 16.34
N VAL A 433 19.12 9.84 16.72
CA VAL A 433 19.28 11.31 16.68
C VAL A 433 20.25 11.64 15.56
N PHE A 434 19.87 12.57 14.72
CA PHE A 434 20.74 13.18 13.73
C PHE A 434 21.40 14.40 14.38
N LYS A 435 22.71 14.39 14.47
CA LYS A 435 23.50 15.54 14.92
C LYS A 435 24.52 15.87 13.83
N CYS A 436 24.41 17.06 13.29
CA CYS A 436 25.29 17.48 12.19
C CYS A 436 26.71 17.80 12.72
N PRO A 437 27.75 17.19 12.15
CA PRO A 437 29.12 17.50 12.61
C PRO A 437 29.61 18.87 12.14
N VAL A 438 28.90 19.52 11.22
CA VAL A 438 29.33 20.82 10.67
C VAL A 438 28.62 21.99 11.35
N CYS A 439 27.31 21.99 11.39
CA CYS A 439 26.53 23.11 11.95
C CYS A 439 25.92 22.79 13.33
N ASN A 440 26.17 21.61 13.86
CA ASN A 440 25.61 21.13 15.15
C ASN A 440 24.10 21.03 15.24
N HIS A 441 23.39 21.22 14.12
CA HIS A 441 21.94 21.02 14.07
C HIS A 441 21.59 19.61 14.57
N THR A 442 20.67 19.53 15.51
CA THR A 442 20.23 18.25 16.11
C THR A 442 18.72 18.08 15.95
N ILE A 443 18.31 16.89 15.50
CA ILE A 443 16.90 16.56 15.26
C ILE A 443 16.74 15.04 15.31
N GLY A 444 15.53 14.54 15.55
CA GLY A 444 15.22 13.12 15.38
C GLY A 444 15.51 12.67 13.95
N ARG A 445 16.18 11.53 13.81
CA ARG A 445 16.61 11.03 12.49
C ARG A 445 15.43 10.86 11.51
N ASP A 446 14.31 10.33 12.01
CA ASP A 446 13.13 10.09 11.18
C ASP A 446 12.48 11.43 10.75
N PHE A 447 12.55 12.45 11.63
CA PHE A 447 12.12 13.81 11.31
C PHE A 447 13.02 14.44 10.25
N ASN A 448 14.33 14.26 10.39
CA ASN A 448 15.31 14.73 9.38
C ASN A 448 15.03 14.08 8.02
N GLY A 449 14.72 12.78 8.02
CA GLY A 449 14.37 12.04 6.81
C GLY A 449 13.11 12.59 6.13
N ALA A 450 12.03 12.71 6.87
CA ALA A 450 10.76 13.21 6.34
C ALA A 450 10.90 14.64 5.80
N PHE A 451 11.57 15.52 6.54
CA PHE A 451 11.84 16.90 6.10
C PHE A 451 12.72 16.89 4.83
N GLY A 452 13.76 16.05 4.82
CA GLY A 452 14.65 15.93 3.65
C GLY A 452 13.92 15.45 2.40
N ILE A 453 12.97 14.54 2.55
CA ILE A 453 12.13 14.07 1.42
C ILE A 453 11.33 15.25 0.86
N LEU A 454 10.76 16.07 1.73
CA LEU A 454 10.01 17.26 1.31
C LEU A 454 10.92 18.23 0.53
N LEU A 455 12.08 18.55 1.09
CA LEU A 455 13.04 19.46 0.44
C LEU A 455 13.47 18.92 -0.93
N LYS A 456 13.80 17.64 -0.98
CA LYS A 456 14.24 16.98 -2.21
C LYS A 456 13.14 17.03 -3.29
N ALA A 457 11.90 16.77 -2.91
CA ALA A 457 10.78 16.78 -3.83
C ALA A 457 10.45 18.18 -4.33
N LEU A 458 10.55 19.18 -3.44
CA LEU A 458 10.17 20.55 -3.76
C LEU A 458 11.28 21.35 -4.45
N ARG A 459 12.54 20.94 -4.37
CA ARG A 459 13.67 21.68 -4.97
C ARG A 459 13.53 21.87 -6.46
N ASP A 460 12.83 20.94 -7.14
CA ASP A 460 12.66 20.96 -8.59
C ASP A 460 11.28 21.49 -9.02
N THR A 461 10.54 22.11 -8.09
CA THR A 461 9.23 22.70 -8.34
C THR A 461 9.36 24.22 -8.54
N SER A 462 8.29 24.84 -9.03
CA SER A 462 8.11 26.28 -8.99
C SER A 462 7.43 26.65 -7.67
N TYR A 463 8.02 27.57 -6.92
CA TYR A 463 7.48 27.99 -5.65
C TYR A 463 7.71 29.48 -5.39
N THR A 464 6.98 30.04 -4.45
CA THR A 464 7.18 31.40 -3.96
C THR A 464 7.40 31.35 -2.45
N ILE A 465 8.27 32.24 -1.97
CA ILE A 465 8.51 32.43 -0.54
C ILE A 465 8.04 33.81 -0.17
N SER A 466 7.19 33.90 0.82
CA SER A 466 6.67 35.16 1.36
C SER A 466 6.76 35.13 2.88
N ASP A 467 6.34 36.20 3.51
CA ASP A 467 6.29 36.27 4.97
C ASP A 467 5.30 35.26 5.57
N ASP A 468 4.27 34.90 4.79
CA ASP A 468 3.26 33.93 5.20
C ASP A 468 3.70 32.47 5.03
N GLY A 469 4.78 32.21 4.30
CA GLY A 469 5.29 30.87 4.13
C GLY A 469 5.74 30.54 2.71
N VAL A 470 5.63 29.27 2.34
CA VAL A 470 6.05 28.74 1.03
C VAL A 470 4.81 28.27 0.27
N ALA A 471 4.62 28.80 -0.93
CA ALA A 471 3.55 28.37 -1.83
C ALA A 471 4.15 27.67 -3.05
N ILE A 472 3.75 26.44 -3.29
CA ILE A 472 4.16 25.67 -4.47
C ILE A 472 3.24 26.07 -5.62
N VAL A 473 3.84 26.55 -6.70
CA VAL A 473 3.11 27.05 -7.87
C VAL A 473 2.92 25.96 -8.92
N ALA A 474 3.93 25.10 -9.10
CA ALA A 474 3.86 24.02 -10.08
C ALA A 474 4.75 22.84 -9.65
N LEU A 475 4.17 21.65 -9.73
CA LEU A 475 4.95 20.41 -9.60
C LEU A 475 5.53 20.07 -10.99
N PRO A 476 6.73 19.48 -11.05
CA PRO A 476 7.30 19.11 -12.35
C PRO A 476 6.46 18.04 -13.06
N ASP A 477 6.29 18.17 -14.36
CA ASP A 477 5.52 17.21 -15.17
C ASP A 477 6.08 15.79 -15.09
N ASN A 478 7.36 15.66 -14.83
CA ASN A 478 8.05 14.36 -14.73
C ASN A 478 7.61 13.53 -13.52
N ILE A 479 6.97 14.13 -12.53
CA ILE A 479 6.49 13.41 -11.35
C ILE A 479 5.14 12.75 -11.64
N SER A 480 4.36 13.34 -12.55
CA SER A 480 3.05 12.80 -12.93
C SER A 480 3.12 11.63 -13.93
N SER A 481 4.22 11.48 -14.65
CA SER A 481 4.37 10.46 -15.70
C SER A 481 4.83 9.09 -15.20
N CYS A 482 5.16 8.94 -13.93
CA CYS A 482 5.54 7.65 -13.36
C CYS A 482 4.36 6.81 -12.87
N VAL A 483 3.13 7.19 -13.29
CA VAL A 483 1.91 6.50 -12.91
C VAL A 483 1.28 5.81 -14.12
N ALA A 484 2.09 5.16 -14.97
CA ALA A 484 1.57 4.30 -16.03
C ALA A 484 1.94 2.84 -15.78
#